data_1464c5503e11ed588a2045cf117445d1
#
_entry.id   1464c5503e11ed588a2045cf117445d1
#
_cell.length_a   1.000
_cell.length_b   1.000
_cell.length_c   1.000
_cell.angle_alpha   90.00
_cell.angle_beta   90.00
_cell.angle_gamma   90.00
#
_symmetry.space_group_name_H-M   'P 1'
#
loop_
_entity.id
_entity.type
_entity.pdbx_description
1 polymer ?
#
loop_
_entity_poly.entity_id
_entity_poly.type
_entity_poly.pdbx_seq_one_letter_code
_entity_poly.pdbx_strand_id
1 'polypeptide(L)'
;LVDRFSASASEIVAGALQDYQRAVIVGTSPTHGKGTVQSLVNLDRDAGGRLQLGSLKLTIQQFYRINGASTQLDGVSPDIALPDPTAYVDTREGSLPHAIAASKIDPAPHADWTARWQLPALQKASAARVEGGGPAPSRCTSLHRMAGSPPRGLLARGGGRVRAAVSAAHPAGEDAGGG
;
A
#
# COMPACT_ATOMS: atom_id res chain seq x y z
N LEU A 1 8.09 0.86 -7.91
CA LEU A 1 8.06 2.33 -7.86
C LEU A 1 6.72 2.79 -7.34
N VAL A 2 6.74 3.80 -6.46
CA VAL A 2 5.53 4.41 -5.88
C VAL A 2 5.64 5.94 -5.90
N ASP A 3 4.49 6.59 -5.82
CA ASP A 3 4.35 8.03 -5.69
C ASP A 3 3.07 8.38 -4.93
N ARG A 4 2.76 9.66 -4.77
CA ARG A 4 1.55 10.15 -4.07
C ARG A 4 0.23 9.76 -4.74
N PHE A 5 0.26 9.33 -6.00
CA PHE A 5 -0.92 8.89 -6.75
C PHE A 5 -1.12 7.37 -6.65
N SER A 6 -0.14 6.64 -6.14
CA SER A 6 -0.24 5.21 -5.85
C SER A 6 -1.19 5.01 -4.68
N ALA A 7 -2.32 4.33 -4.90
CA ALA A 7 -3.40 4.26 -3.92
C ALA A 7 -4.00 2.85 -3.79
N SER A 8 -4.63 2.57 -2.65
CA SER A 8 -5.50 1.40 -2.42
C SER A 8 -4.77 0.07 -2.69
N ALA A 9 -5.17 -0.69 -3.72
CA ALA A 9 -4.55 -1.99 -4.05
C ALA A 9 -3.04 -1.90 -4.29
N SER A 10 -2.55 -0.78 -4.87
CA SER A 10 -1.12 -0.53 -5.04
C SER A 10 -0.40 -0.44 -3.70
N GLU A 11 -1.06 0.14 -2.69
CA GLU A 11 -0.52 0.28 -1.34
C GLU A 11 -0.50 -1.06 -0.61
N ILE A 12 -1.50 -1.92 -0.83
CA ILE A 12 -1.51 -3.29 -0.31
C ILE A 12 -0.30 -4.06 -0.84
N VAL A 13 -0.06 -4.00 -2.16
CA VAL A 13 1.06 -4.72 -2.79
C VAL A 13 2.40 -4.15 -2.34
N ALA A 14 2.57 -2.82 -2.37
CA ALA A 14 3.81 -2.17 -1.96
C ALA A 14 4.12 -2.43 -0.49
N GLY A 15 3.13 -2.27 0.40
CA GLY A 15 3.28 -2.53 1.82
C GLY A 15 3.62 -3.99 2.12
N ALA A 16 2.94 -4.93 1.48
CA ALA A 16 3.24 -6.35 1.65
C ALA A 16 4.67 -6.70 1.20
N LEU A 17 5.09 -6.23 0.03
CA LEU A 17 6.44 -6.48 -0.48
C LEU A 17 7.53 -5.85 0.41
N GLN A 18 7.26 -4.67 0.97
CA GLN A 18 8.15 -3.99 1.90
C GLN A 18 8.24 -4.75 3.23
N ASP A 19 7.11 -5.06 3.85
CA ASP A 19 7.04 -5.70 5.16
C ASP A 19 7.67 -7.10 5.18
N TYR A 20 7.46 -7.88 4.11
CA TYR A 20 8.11 -9.18 3.94
C TYR A 20 9.53 -9.09 3.38
N GLN A 21 10.10 -7.89 3.22
CA GLN A 21 11.43 -7.65 2.67
C GLN A 21 11.66 -8.30 1.28
N ARG A 22 10.57 -8.43 0.48
CA ARG A 22 10.60 -9.03 -0.86
C ARG A 22 11.01 -8.06 -1.96
N ALA A 23 10.87 -6.76 -1.71
CA ALA A 23 11.28 -5.71 -2.62
C ALA A 23 11.73 -4.47 -1.87
N VAL A 24 12.53 -3.64 -2.53
CA VAL A 24 12.86 -2.29 -2.11
C VAL A 24 11.86 -1.35 -2.76
N ILE A 25 11.15 -0.59 -1.94
CA ILE A 25 10.18 0.40 -2.42
C ILE A 25 10.91 1.71 -2.70
N VAL A 26 10.85 2.15 -3.95
CA VAL A 26 11.48 3.39 -4.40
C VAL A 26 10.37 4.36 -4.80
N GLY A 27 10.45 5.60 -4.40
CA GLY A 27 9.41 6.57 -4.73
C GLY A 27 9.76 8.00 -4.43
N THR A 28 8.90 8.92 -4.85
CA THR A 28 9.11 10.36 -4.66
C THR A 28 8.53 10.86 -3.34
N SER A 29 7.52 10.16 -2.82
CA SER A 29 6.80 10.51 -1.59
C SER A 29 6.13 9.27 -1.02
N PRO A 30 5.58 9.31 0.20
CA PRO A 30 4.62 8.32 0.63
C PRO A 30 3.44 8.23 -0.33
N THR A 31 2.84 7.06 -0.45
CA THR A 31 1.68 6.82 -1.30
C THR A 31 0.44 7.59 -0.81
N HIS A 32 -0.67 7.49 -1.51
CA HIS A 32 -1.89 8.27 -1.25
C HIS A 32 -2.42 8.16 0.18
N GLY A 33 -2.35 6.99 0.78
CA GLY A 33 -2.83 6.76 2.16
C GLY A 33 -4.26 6.29 2.24
N LYS A 34 -4.76 5.56 1.22
CA LYS A 34 -6.10 4.98 1.24
C LYS A 34 -6.07 3.53 1.75
N GLY A 35 -6.30 3.37 3.05
CA GLY A 35 -6.35 2.09 3.75
C GLY A 35 -7.74 1.47 3.87
N THR A 36 -8.71 1.96 3.09
CA THR A 36 -10.11 1.53 3.17
C THR A 36 -10.58 0.84 1.89
N VAL A 37 -11.52 -0.09 2.06
CA VAL A 37 -12.25 -0.74 0.96
C VAL A 37 -13.66 -0.18 0.90
N GLN A 38 -14.10 0.18 -0.29
CA GLN A 38 -15.42 0.76 -0.53
C GLN A 38 -16.25 -0.17 -1.41
N SER A 39 -17.57 -0.19 -1.15
CA SER A 39 -18.55 -0.89 -1.96
C SER A 39 -19.61 0.06 -2.46
N LEU A 40 -20.15 -0.23 -3.64
CA LEU A 40 -21.31 0.45 -4.18
C LEU A 40 -22.57 -0.38 -3.87
N VAL A 41 -23.49 0.22 -3.13
CA VAL A 41 -24.80 -0.36 -2.81
C VAL A 41 -25.83 0.30 -3.72
N ASN A 42 -26.53 -0.49 -4.51
CA ASN A 42 -27.59 0.01 -5.38
C ASN A 42 -28.89 0.11 -4.58
N LEU A 43 -29.29 1.34 -4.26
CA LEU A 43 -30.46 1.61 -3.44
C LEU A 43 -31.79 1.33 -4.18
N ASP A 44 -31.80 1.40 -5.50
CA ASP A 44 -33.00 1.11 -6.30
C ASP A 44 -33.40 -0.35 -6.17
N ARG A 45 -32.40 -1.25 -6.19
CA ARG A 45 -32.61 -2.69 -6.05
C ARG A 45 -33.14 -3.07 -4.68
N ASP A 46 -32.61 -2.45 -3.64
CA ASP A 46 -33.01 -2.71 -2.25
C ASP A 46 -34.38 -2.12 -1.93
N ALA A 47 -34.79 -1.05 -2.64
CA ALA A 47 -36.13 -0.47 -2.56
C ALA A 47 -37.17 -1.15 -3.49
N GLY A 48 -36.86 -2.34 -4.02
CA GLY A 48 -37.75 -3.10 -4.91
C GLY A 48 -37.90 -2.50 -6.31
N GLY A 49 -36.96 -1.68 -6.75
CA GLY A 49 -36.90 -1.13 -8.13
C GLY A 49 -37.93 -0.06 -8.47
N ARG A 50 -38.68 0.41 -7.49
CA ARG A 50 -39.76 1.40 -7.71
C ARG A 50 -39.33 2.85 -7.59
N LEU A 51 -38.16 3.10 -7.03
CA LEU A 51 -37.60 4.41 -6.76
C LEU A 51 -36.26 4.56 -7.48
N GLN A 52 -35.97 5.73 -7.99
CA GLN A 52 -34.67 6.08 -8.59
C GLN A 52 -33.82 6.76 -7.54
N LEU A 53 -33.27 5.97 -6.59
CA LEU A 53 -32.46 6.44 -5.48
C LEU A 53 -30.96 6.47 -5.81
N GLY A 54 -30.55 5.80 -6.89
CA GLY A 54 -29.16 5.71 -7.31
C GLY A 54 -28.34 4.72 -6.50
N SER A 55 -27.06 5.02 -6.31
CA SER A 55 -26.12 4.15 -5.60
C SER A 55 -25.39 4.90 -4.49
N LEU A 56 -25.24 4.23 -3.36
CA LEU A 56 -24.47 4.71 -2.21
C LEU A 56 -23.10 4.05 -2.19
N LYS A 57 -22.04 4.86 -2.09
CA LYS A 57 -20.67 4.39 -1.93
C LYS A 57 -20.32 4.36 -0.45
N LEU A 58 -20.14 3.19 0.10
CA LEU A 58 -19.85 2.96 1.52
C LEU A 58 -18.44 2.41 1.74
N THR A 59 -17.77 2.87 2.79
CA THR A 59 -16.61 2.18 3.32
C THR A 59 -17.07 1.00 4.16
N ILE A 60 -16.59 -0.19 3.81
CA ILE A 60 -17.03 -1.46 4.43
C ILE A 60 -15.92 -2.17 5.19
N GLN A 61 -14.64 -1.87 4.90
CA GLN A 61 -13.50 -2.51 5.51
C GLN A 61 -12.30 -1.57 5.56
N GLN A 62 -11.36 -1.83 6.49
CA GLN A 62 -9.99 -1.33 6.44
C GLN A 62 -9.04 -2.51 6.24
N PHE A 63 -7.90 -2.27 5.58
CA PHE A 63 -6.83 -3.23 5.49
C PHE A 63 -5.62 -2.78 6.28
N TYR A 64 -4.87 -3.74 6.77
CA TYR A 64 -3.72 -3.55 7.63
C TYR A 64 -2.50 -4.24 7.07
N ARG A 65 -1.35 -3.66 7.33
CA ARG A 65 -0.05 -4.27 7.07
C ARG A 65 0.19 -5.41 8.06
N ILE A 66 1.13 -6.28 7.75
CA ILE A 66 1.46 -7.42 8.62
C ILE A 66 1.94 -6.97 10.02
N ASN A 67 2.52 -5.77 10.12
CA ASN A 67 2.95 -5.15 11.37
C ASN A 67 1.78 -4.51 12.16
N GLY A 68 0.55 -4.67 11.70
CA GLY A 68 -0.67 -4.14 12.32
C GLY A 68 -0.99 -2.68 12.00
N ALA A 69 -0.12 -1.94 11.33
CA ALA A 69 -0.41 -0.55 10.94
C ALA A 69 -1.36 -0.51 9.73
N SER A 70 -2.23 0.50 9.68
CA SER A 70 -3.00 0.81 8.47
C SER A 70 -2.18 1.68 7.53
N THR A 71 -2.44 1.59 6.22
CA THR A 71 -1.96 2.59 5.26
C THR A 71 -2.84 3.83 5.20
N GLN A 72 -3.96 3.85 5.95
CA GLN A 72 -4.88 4.98 6.01
C GLN A 72 -4.16 6.23 6.52
N LEU A 73 -4.25 7.32 5.81
CA LEU A 73 -3.59 8.62 5.98
C LEU A 73 -2.08 8.61 5.70
N ASP A 74 -1.33 7.64 6.22
CA ASP A 74 0.14 7.61 6.16
C ASP A 74 0.66 7.08 4.83
N GLY A 75 -0.05 6.15 4.21
CA GLY A 75 0.40 5.46 3.00
C GLY A 75 1.57 4.51 3.26
N VAL A 76 2.29 4.20 2.19
CA VAL A 76 3.53 3.43 2.21
C VAL A 76 4.68 4.37 1.90
N SER A 77 5.57 4.57 2.87
CA SER A 77 6.78 5.37 2.68
C SER A 77 7.82 4.57 1.88
N PRO A 78 8.47 5.17 0.88
CA PRO A 78 9.51 4.48 0.12
C PRO A 78 10.77 4.25 0.96
N ASP A 79 11.45 3.13 0.73
CA ASP A 79 12.75 2.83 1.33
C ASP A 79 13.86 3.70 0.74
N ILE A 80 13.71 4.12 -0.52
CA ILE A 80 14.58 5.06 -1.20
C ILE A 80 13.73 6.19 -1.76
N ALA A 81 13.92 7.38 -1.19
CA ALA A 81 13.24 8.58 -1.65
C ALA A 81 13.97 9.22 -2.83
N LEU A 82 13.21 9.64 -3.83
CA LEU A 82 13.66 10.41 -4.97
C LEU A 82 13.07 11.82 -4.91
N PRO A 83 13.69 12.80 -5.57
CA PRO A 83 13.10 14.13 -5.70
C PRO A 83 11.69 14.09 -6.29
N ASP A 84 10.77 14.84 -5.71
CA ASP A 84 9.37 14.86 -6.10
C ASP A 84 9.02 16.14 -6.86
N PRO A 85 8.87 16.08 -8.20
CA PRO A 85 8.46 17.23 -8.99
C PRO A 85 7.01 17.66 -8.74
N THR A 86 6.22 16.82 -8.05
CA THR A 86 4.81 17.07 -7.75
C THR A 86 4.56 17.36 -6.26
N ALA A 87 5.61 17.70 -5.50
CA ALA A 87 5.52 17.92 -4.05
C ALA A 87 4.50 19.03 -3.66
N TYR A 88 4.23 19.96 -4.59
CA TYR A 88 3.30 21.06 -4.40
C TYR A 88 1.81 20.63 -4.54
N VAL A 89 1.55 19.40 -5.00
CA VAL A 89 0.18 18.91 -5.18
C VAL A 89 -0.21 18.08 -3.96
N ASP A 90 -1.21 18.54 -3.22
CA ASP A 90 -1.77 17.78 -2.11
C ASP A 90 -2.99 16.97 -2.57
N THR A 91 -2.78 15.69 -2.80
CA THR A 91 -3.80 14.74 -3.26
C THR A 91 -3.96 13.55 -2.33
N ARG A 92 -3.33 13.60 -1.15
CA ARG A 92 -3.34 12.47 -0.22
C ARG A 92 -4.66 12.37 0.51
N GLU A 93 -4.96 11.15 1.01
CA GLU A 93 -6.20 10.87 1.77
C GLU A 93 -6.39 11.83 2.96
N GLY A 94 -5.29 12.21 3.64
CA GLY A 94 -5.34 13.11 4.78
C GLY A 94 -5.76 14.55 4.46
N SER A 95 -5.70 14.97 3.19
CA SER A 95 -6.18 16.29 2.74
C SER A 95 -7.67 16.30 2.41
N LEU A 96 -8.33 15.14 2.38
CA LEU A 96 -9.75 15.04 2.08
C LEU A 96 -10.60 15.49 3.27
N PRO A 97 -11.69 16.23 3.04
CA PRO A 97 -12.68 16.48 4.08
C PRO A 97 -13.22 15.16 4.64
N HIS A 98 -13.26 15.03 5.95
CA HIS A 98 -13.80 13.85 6.62
C HIS A 98 -13.06 12.54 6.32
N ALA A 99 -11.74 12.61 6.12
CA ALA A 99 -10.92 11.41 6.00
C ALA A 99 -11.09 10.51 7.24
N ILE A 100 -11.25 9.20 7.02
CA ILE A 100 -11.39 8.23 8.10
C ILE A 100 -10.03 8.14 8.83
N ALA A 101 -10.07 8.14 10.16
CA ALA A 101 -8.87 8.03 10.98
C ALA A 101 -8.13 6.71 10.74
N ALA A 102 -6.81 6.77 10.81
CA ALA A 102 -5.98 5.57 10.81
C ALA A 102 -6.21 4.79 12.11
N SER A 103 -6.22 3.47 12.00
CA SER A 103 -6.30 2.56 13.15
C SER A 103 -5.16 1.54 13.11
N LYS A 104 -4.98 0.81 14.19
CA LYS A 104 -3.93 -0.18 14.34
C LYS A 104 -4.50 -1.43 14.98
N ILE A 105 -4.03 -2.58 14.56
CA ILE A 105 -4.34 -3.90 15.12
C ILE A 105 -3.06 -4.58 15.58
N ASP A 106 -3.16 -5.70 16.26
CA ASP A 106 -2.00 -6.51 16.64
C ASP A 106 -1.27 -7.03 15.40
N PRO A 107 0.08 -7.02 15.38
CA PRO A 107 0.85 -7.59 14.29
C PRO A 107 0.56 -9.08 14.10
N ALA A 108 0.49 -9.51 12.85
CA ALA A 108 0.35 -10.94 12.55
C ALA A 108 1.73 -11.62 12.59
N PRO A 109 1.84 -12.83 13.17
CA PRO A 109 3.08 -13.59 13.12
C PRO A 109 3.43 -13.93 11.67
N HIS A 110 4.68 -13.69 11.30
CA HIS A 110 5.20 -13.97 9.95
C HIS A 110 6.68 -14.32 9.98
N ALA A 111 7.16 -14.86 8.88
CA ALA A 111 8.59 -15.09 8.67
C ALA A 111 9.09 -14.11 7.59
N ASP A 112 10.23 -13.50 7.87
CA ASP A 112 10.91 -12.64 6.91
C ASP A 112 11.45 -13.45 5.73
N TRP A 113 11.59 -12.78 4.60
CA TRP A 113 12.30 -13.32 3.47
C TRP A 113 13.80 -13.42 3.77
N THR A 114 14.42 -14.54 3.42
CA THR A 114 15.82 -14.85 3.78
C THR A 114 16.87 -14.07 2.98
N ALA A 115 16.56 -13.71 1.73
CA ALA A 115 17.46 -12.91 0.89
C ALA A 115 17.24 -11.42 1.18
N ARG A 116 18.18 -10.82 1.92
CA ARG A 116 18.08 -9.41 2.33
C ARG A 116 18.75 -8.48 1.34
N TRP A 117 18.11 -7.36 1.09
CA TRP A 117 18.67 -6.27 0.30
C TRP A 117 19.73 -5.51 1.10
N GLN A 118 20.79 -5.06 0.42
CA GLN A 118 21.78 -4.16 1.00
C GLN A 118 21.22 -2.71 0.97
N LEU A 119 20.11 -2.48 1.69
CA LEU A 119 19.37 -1.23 1.65
C LEU A 119 20.24 0.01 1.94
N PRO A 120 21.10 0.04 2.97
CA PRO A 120 21.97 1.21 3.22
C PRO A 120 22.88 1.55 2.05
N ALA A 121 23.43 0.54 1.38
CA ALA A 121 24.28 0.74 0.20
C ALA A 121 23.49 1.30 -0.98
N LEU A 122 22.26 0.82 -1.19
CA LEU A 122 21.36 1.32 -2.23
C LEU A 122 20.93 2.76 -1.96
N GLN A 123 20.61 3.10 -0.72
CA GLN A 123 20.26 4.46 -0.29
C GLN A 123 21.42 5.42 -0.52
N LYS A 124 22.65 5.07 -0.09
CA LYS A 124 23.85 5.87 -0.30
C LYS A 124 24.12 6.09 -1.78
N ALA A 125 24.04 5.04 -2.60
CA ALA A 125 24.27 5.15 -4.03
C ALA A 125 23.18 5.99 -4.74
N SER A 126 21.94 5.96 -4.26
CA SER A 126 20.87 6.81 -4.76
C SER A 126 21.10 8.28 -4.41
N ALA A 127 21.43 8.58 -3.15
CA ALA A 127 21.73 9.94 -2.70
C ALA A 127 22.86 10.58 -3.51
N ALA A 128 23.97 9.85 -3.68
CA ALA A 128 25.10 10.35 -4.47
C ALA A 128 24.74 10.70 -5.93
N ARG A 129 23.82 9.94 -6.55
CA ARG A 129 23.34 10.26 -7.91
C ARG A 129 22.45 11.49 -7.94
N VAL A 130 21.62 11.68 -6.93
CA VAL A 130 20.73 12.84 -6.82
C VAL A 130 21.58 14.11 -6.59
N GLU A 131 22.53 14.06 -5.66
CA GLU A 131 23.43 15.20 -5.35
C GLU A 131 24.36 15.55 -6.51
N GLY A 132 24.84 14.54 -7.26
CA GLY A 132 25.72 14.75 -8.40
C GLY A 132 25.07 15.39 -9.64
N GLY A 133 23.79 15.75 -9.57
CA GLY A 133 23.07 16.42 -10.66
C GLY A 133 23.00 15.63 -11.96
N GLY A 134 23.19 14.31 -11.88
CA GLY A 134 23.02 13.43 -13.04
C GLY A 134 21.59 13.50 -13.57
N PRO A 135 21.37 13.44 -14.89
CA PRO A 135 20.03 13.41 -15.45
C PRO A 135 19.25 12.29 -14.78
N ALA A 136 18.04 12.62 -14.30
CA ALA A 136 17.11 11.60 -13.84
C ALA A 136 17.06 10.50 -14.91
N PRO A 137 17.20 9.21 -14.55
CA PRO A 137 17.28 8.15 -15.54
C PRO A 137 16.03 8.19 -16.42
N SER A 138 16.18 8.71 -17.63
CA SER A 138 15.11 8.91 -18.60
C SER A 138 14.51 7.60 -19.12
N ARG A 139 14.99 6.45 -18.59
CA ARG A 139 14.46 5.13 -18.92
C ARG A 139 14.60 4.16 -17.75
N CYS A 140 13.55 3.44 -17.48
CA CYS A 140 13.39 2.35 -16.52
C CYS A 140 14.38 1.16 -16.72
N THR A 141 15.28 1.24 -17.69
CA THR A 141 16.25 0.20 -18.04
C THR A 141 17.38 0.02 -17.04
N SER A 142 17.70 1.04 -16.23
CA SER A 142 18.79 0.92 -15.25
C SER A 142 18.38 0.22 -13.94
N LEU A 143 17.10 0.23 -13.57
CA LEU A 143 16.61 -0.51 -12.40
C LEU A 143 16.65 -2.03 -12.62
N HIS A 144 16.45 -2.48 -13.85
CA HIS A 144 16.55 -3.90 -14.21
C HIS A 144 17.98 -4.46 -14.09
N ARG A 145 18.98 -3.61 -14.16
CA ARG A 145 20.39 -3.99 -14.06
C ARG A 145 20.92 -3.99 -12.61
N MET A 146 20.25 -3.27 -11.70
CA MET A 146 20.59 -3.26 -10.28
C MET A 146 19.88 -4.36 -9.47
N ALA A 147 18.71 -4.79 -9.90
CA ALA A 147 18.15 -6.07 -9.48
C ALA A 147 18.96 -7.13 -10.23
N GLY A 148 20.01 -7.66 -9.60
CA GLY A 148 20.75 -8.80 -10.16
C GLY A 148 19.73 -9.82 -10.64
N SER A 149 19.91 -10.33 -11.85
CA SER A 149 19.03 -11.35 -12.42
C SER A 149 18.77 -12.39 -11.35
N PRO A 150 17.52 -12.74 -11.04
CA PRO A 150 17.25 -13.81 -10.09
C PRO A 150 18.02 -15.06 -10.58
N PRO A 151 18.64 -15.82 -9.69
CA PRO A 151 19.36 -17.02 -10.11
C PRO A 151 18.40 -17.87 -10.92
N ARG A 152 18.78 -18.18 -12.16
CA ARG A 152 18.04 -19.06 -13.06
C ARG A 152 17.93 -20.41 -12.37
N GLY A 153 16.78 -20.72 -11.80
CA GLY A 153 16.54 -21.99 -11.11
C GLY A 153 15.47 -21.98 -10.05
N LEU A 154 14.96 -20.82 -9.62
CA LEU A 154 14.02 -20.78 -8.50
C LEU A 154 12.53 -20.71 -8.91
N LEU A 155 12.20 -20.90 -10.19
CA LEU A 155 10.80 -20.92 -10.67
C LEU A 155 10.15 -22.31 -10.62
N ALA A 156 10.80 -23.30 -10.06
CA ALA A 156 10.22 -24.63 -9.92
C ALA A 156 10.34 -25.10 -8.46
N ARG A 157 9.33 -24.91 -7.69
CA ARG A 157 8.85 -25.56 -6.47
C ARG A 157 8.65 -24.58 -5.30
N GLY A 158 7.41 -24.30 -5.07
CA GLY A 158 6.95 -23.60 -3.88
C GLY A 158 5.77 -22.69 -4.18
N GLY A 159 4.63 -23.26 -4.51
CA GLY A 159 3.34 -22.56 -4.55
C GLY A 159 2.90 -22.16 -3.15
N GLY A 160 3.74 -21.42 -2.43
CA GLY A 160 3.37 -20.74 -1.21
C GLY A 160 2.42 -19.61 -1.58
N ARG A 161 1.12 -19.82 -1.37
CA ARG A 161 0.12 -18.77 -1.48
C ARG A 161 0.52 -17.64 -0.53
N VAL A 162 0.86 -16.50 -1.09
CA VAL A 162 0.92 -15.25 -0.33
C VAL A 162 -0.51 -14.96 0.09
N ARG A 163 -0.88 -15.36 1.30
CA ARG A 163 -2.13 -14.89 1.91
C ARG A 163 -1.87 -13.45 2.31
N ALA A 164 -2.39 -12.51 1.54
CA ALA A 164 -2.64 -11.19 2.07
C ALA A 164 -3.60 -11.38 3.25
N ALA A 165 -3.13 -11.11 4.46
CA ALA A 165 -3.98 -11.17 5.64
C ALA A 165 -4.96 -9.99 5.57
N VAL A 166 -6.08 -10.18 4.89
CA VAL A 166 -7.22 -9.28 4.99
C VAL A 166 -7.97 -9.71 6.24
N SER A 167 -7.60 -9.15 7.39
CA SER A 167 -8.38 -9.32 8.61
C SER A 167 -9.59 -8.40 8.52
N ALA A 168 -10.77 -8.96 8.31
CA ALA A 168 -12.03 -8.26 8.49
C ALA A 168 -12.29 -8.14 10.00
N ALA A 169 -12.06 -6.98 10.58
CA ALA A 169 -12.60 -6.68 11.91
C ALA A 169 -14.12 -6.52 11.77
N HIS A 170 -14.84 -7.49 12.25
CA HIS A 170 -16.30 -7.41 12.41
C HIS A 170 -16.57 -6.49 13.60
N PRO A 171 -17.41 -5.46 13.51
CA PRO A 171 -17.83 -4.74 14.70
C PRO A 171 -18.60 -5.69 15.61
N ALA A 172 -18.15 -5.82 16.85
CA ALA A 172 -18.88 -6.53 17.89
C ALA A 172 -20.28 -5.91 18.00
N GLY A 173 -21.31 -6.70 17.72
CA GLY A 173 -22.68 -6.32 17.97
C GLY A 173 -22.88 -6.11 19.47
N GLU A 174 -23.32 -4.95 19.86
CA GLU A 174 -23.88 -4.70 21.18
C GLU A 174 -25.17 -5.50 21.29
N ASP A 175 -25.14 -6.54 22.12
CA ASP A 175 -26.34 -7.20 22.65
C ASP A 175 -27.08 -6.21 23.54
N ALA A 176 -28.09 -5.55 22.98
CA ALA A 176 -29.08 -4.86 23.77
C ALA A 176 -30.03 -5.91 24.34
N GLY A 177 -29.76 -6.37 25.57
CA GLY A 177 -30.69 -7.11 26.39
C GLY A 177 -31.87 -6.22 26.75
N GLY A 178 -33.05 -6.54 26.22
CA GLY A 178 -34.31 -5.98 26.63
C GLY A 178 -34.88 -6.75 27.81
N GLY A 179 -35.20 -6.06 28.88
CA GLY A 179 -36.14 -6.51 29.89
C GLY A 179 -37.59 -6.20 29.46
#